data_d1c781e8c4b2862e3b5c242bb1c38e90
#
_entry.id   d1c781e8c4b2862e3b5c242bb1c38e90
#
_cell.length_a   1.000
_cell.length_b   1.000
_cell.length_c   1.000
_cell.angle_alpha   90.00
_cell.angle_beta   90.00
_cell.angle_gamma   90.00
#
_symmetry.space_group_name_H-M   'P 1'
#
loop_
_entity.id
_entity.type
_entity.pdbx_description
1 polymer ?
#
loop_
_entity_poly.entity_id
_entity_poly.type
_entity_poly.pdbx_seq_one_letter_code
_entity_poly.pdbx_strand_id
1 'polypeptide(L)'
;MKKLLTLLALVSISFSAMADEGMWLLPYIKKMNEKDMKAHGCKLKAEDIYSAEKSSLKDAIVVFGGGCTGEIVSPNGLLFTNHHCGYDAIQKLSSVEHDYLKDGFWAMNNAE
;
A
#
# COMPACT_ATOMS: atom_id res chain seq x y z
N MET A 1 12.64 11.99 44.79
CA MET A 1 13.56 11.41 43.82
C MET A 1 12.85 10.42 42.86
N LYS A 2 12.17 9.38 43.37
CA LYS A 2 11.49 8.38 42.46
C LYS A 2 10.49 9.03 41.50
N LYS A 3 9.62 9.93 41.97
CA LYS A 3 8.63 10.65 41.14
C LYS A 3 9.27 11.52 40.05
N LEU A 4 10.42 12.11 40.31
CA LEU A 4 11.16 12.92 39.33
C LEU A 4 11.79 12.03 38.24
N LEU A 5 12.35 10.88 38.63
CA LEU A 5 12.88 9.89 37.68
C LEU A 5 11.78 9.30 36.77
N THR A 6 10.61 9.04 37.34
CA THR A 6 9.47 8.56 36.54
C THR A 6 9.00 9.63 35.56
N LEU A 7 8.93 10.87 35.96
CA LEU A 7 8.56 12.00 35.10
C LEU A 7 9.58 12.19 33.96
N LEU A 8 10.88 12.12 34.27
CA LEU A 8 11.95 12.20 33.26
C LEU A 8 11.86 11.03 32.26
N ALA A 9 11.59 9.81 32.72
CA ALA A 9 11.43 8.64 31.85
C ALA A 9 10.21 8.76 30.93
N LEU A 10 9.08 9.25 31.44
CA LEU A 10 7.87 9.51 30.64
C LEU A 10 8.11 10.59 29.58
N VAL A 11 8.80 11.68 29.92
CA VAL A 11 9.15 12.75 28.98
C VAL A 11 10.12 12.23 27.90
N SER A 12 11.10 11.39 28.26
CA SER A 12 12.04 10.80 27.30
C SER A 12 11.36 9.90 26.27
N ILE A 13 10.35 9.13 26.67
CA ILE A 13 9.57 8.25 25.79
C ILE A 13 8.72 9.08 24.81
N SER A 14 8.20 10.23 25.24
CA SER A 14 7.40 11.12 24.38
C SER A 14 8.18 11.71 23.20
N PHE A 15 9.49 11.90 23.33
CA PHE A 15 10.34 12.41 22.26
C PHE A 15 10.72 11.36 21.20
N SER A 16 10.51 10.08 21.47
CA SER A 16 10.87 8.99 20.55
C SER A 16 9.77 8.65 19.53
N ALA A 17 8.58 9.20 19.69
CA ALA A 17 7.42 8.92 18.83
C ALA A 17 7.25 9.99 17.75
N MET A 18 8.30 10.30 17.01
CA MET A 18 8.16 11.09 15.77
C MET A 18 7.75 10.14 14.65
N ALA A 19 6.49 10.25 14.25
CA ALA A 19 6.03 9.60 13.03
C ALA A 19 6.30 10.52 11.84
N ASP A 20 6.73 9.94 10.73
CA ASP A 20 6.87 10.67 9.49
C ASP A 20 5.49 11.13 9.00
N GLU A 21 5.44 12.31 8.40
CA GLU A 21 4.24 12.81 7.75
C GLU A 21 3.89 11.90 6.55
N GLY A 22 2.63 11.86 6.18
CA GLY A 22 2.13 11.06 5.08
C GLY A 22 1.42 11.89 4.01
N MET A 23 0.82 11.20 3.03
CA MET A 23 0.01 11.81 1.97
C MET A 23 0.78 12.82 1.09
N TRP A 24 2.02 12.52 0.81
CA TRP A 24 2.89 13.34 -0.04
C TRP A 24 2.40 13.38 -1.50
N LEU A 25 2.47 14.56 -2.12
CA LEU A 25 2.13 14.74 -3.53
C LEU A 25 3.22 14.14 -4.43
N LEU A 26 2.92 13.06 -5.11
CA LEU A 26 3.87 12.31 -5.96
C LEU A 26 4.64 13.18 -6.96
N PRO A 27 4.03 14.17 -7.66
CA PRO A 27 4.78 15.04 -8.58
C PRO A 27 5.90 15.85 -7.92
N TYR A 28 5.83 16.05 -6.60
CA TYR A 28 6.81 16.82 -5.83
C TYR A 28 7.76 15.96 -4.99
N ILE A 29 7.66 14.64 -5.06
CA ILE A 29 8.42 13.72 -4.21
C ILE A 29 9.94 13.93 -4.32
N LYS A 30 10.45 14.25 -5.50
CA LYS A 30 11.87 14.56 -5.70
C LYS A 30 12.35 15.74 -4.86
N LYS A 31 11.52 16.78 -4.78
CA LYS A 31 11.86 18.03 -4.06
C LYS A 31 11.62 17.91 -2.57
N MET A 32 10.56 17.21 -2.18
CA MET A 32 10.08 17.18 -0.80
C MET A 32 10.67 16.04 0.02
N ASN A 33 10.74 14.83 -0.54
CA ASN A 33 10.93 13.61 0.24
C ASN A 33 12.13 12.75 -0.17
N GLU A 34 12.66 12.88 -1.39
CA GLU A 34 13.68 11.96 -1.90
C GLU A 34 14.93 11.88 -1.01
N LYS A 35 15.34 13.01 -0.45
CA LYS A 35 16.50 13.08 0.46
C LYS A 35 16.23 12.31 1.75
N ASP A 36 15.06 12.49 2.32
CA ASP A 36 14.64 11.85 3.57
C ASP A 36 14.44 10.35 3.37
N MET A 37 13.74 9.96 2.31
CA MET A 37 13.57 8.55 1.94
C MET A 37 14.91 7.83 1.78
N LYS A 38 15.90 8.46 1.16
CA LYS A 38 17.26 7.92 1.03
C LYS A 38 17.96 7.78 2.39
N ALA A 39 17.79 8.75 3.28
CA ALA A 39 18.35 8.70 4.64
C ALA A 39 17.79 7.52 5.44
N HIS A 40 16.52 7.13 5.17
CA HIS A 40 15.86 5.97 5.75
C HIS A 40 16.10 4.67 4.97
N GLY A 41 17.03 4.66 4.00
CA GLY A 41 17.46 3.46 3.28
C GLY A 41 16.66 3.14 2.02
N CYS A 42 15.77 3.99 1.56
CA CYS A 42 15.08 3.83 0.28
C CYS A 42 16.08 3.93 -0.88
N LYS A 43 16.11 2.91 -1.73
CA LYS A 43 16.99 2.83 -2.90
C LYS A 43 16.34 3.37 -4.18
N LEU A 44 15.02 3.59 -4.15
CA LEU A 44 14.29 4.13 -5.30
C LEU A 44 14.60 5.62 -5.48
N LYS A 45 14.66 6.03 -6.74
CA LYS A 45 14.68 7.45 -7.10
C LYS A 45 13.24 7.96 -7.19
N ALA A 46 13.06 9.26 -7.09
CA ALA A 46 11.76 9.87 -7.28
C ALA A 46 11.12 9.50 -8.63
N GLU A 47 11.94 9.37 -9.69
CA GLU A 47 11.49 9.00 -11.04
C GLU A 47 11.02 7.55 -11.16
N ASP A 48 11.51 6.65 -10.31
CA ASP A 48 11.06 5.25 -10.24
C ASP A 48 9.66 5.17 -9.62
N ILE A 49 9.33 6.11 -8.73
CA ILE A 49 8.04 6.18 -8.06
C ILE A 49 7.02 6.94 -8.91
N TYR A 50 7.40 8.10 -9.42
CA TYR A 50 6.55 8.94 -10.26
C TYR A 50 7.35 9.57 -11.41
N SER A 51 6.93 9.28 -12.63
CA SER A 51 7.38 9.96 -13.85
C SER A 51 6.18 10.31 -14.72
N ALA A 52 6.17 11.52 -15.28
CA ALA A 52 5.18 11.92 -16.28
C ALA A 52 5.53 11.39 -17.69
N GLU A 53 6.82 11.13 -17.95
CA GLU A 53 7.34 10.81 -19.28
C GLU A 53 7.68 9.33 -19.46
N LYS A 54 7.92 8.61 -18.37
CA LYS A 54 8.37 7.21 -18.40
C LYS A 54 7.49 6.37 -17.49
N SER A 55 7.49 5.06 -17.73
CA SER A 55 6.87 4.10 -16.82
C SER A 55 7.52 4.19 -15.43
N SER A 56 6.70 4.17 -14.41
CA SER A 56 7.10 4.27 -13.01
C SER A 56 6.10 3.51 -12.13
N LEU A 57 6.36 3.40 -10.85
CA LEU A 57 5.51 2.67 -9.92
C LEU A 57 4.05 3.15 -9.93
N LYS A 58 3.79 4.45 -10.24
CA LYS A 58 2.44 4.99 -10.37
C LYS A 58 1.57 4.24 -11.38
N ASP A 59 2.18 3.67 -12.43
CA ASP A 59 1.45 3.00 -13.51
C ASP A 59 0.95 1.61 -13.11
N ALA A 60 1.48 1.06 -12.02
CA ALA A 60 0.99 -0.19 -11.43
C ALA A 60 -0.28 0.01 -10.59
N ILE A 61 -0.60 1.26 -10.23
CA ILE A 61 -1.75 1.60 -9.40
C ILE A 61 -2.92 1.97 -10.31
N VAL A 62 -4.03 1.25 -10.20
CA VAL A 62 -5.17 1.36 -11.12
C VAL A 62 -6.47 1.58 -10.36
N VAL A 63 -7.46 2.13 -11.06
CA VAL A 63 -8.84 2.14 -10.57
C VAL A 63 -9.44 0.77 -10.82
N PHE A 64 -9.94 0.14 -9.77
CA PHE A 64 -10.60 -1.16 -9.80
C PHE A 64 -12.09 -1.03 -9.51
N GLY A 65 -12.92 -1.63 -10.37
CA GLY A 65 -14.38 -1.58 -10.22
C GLY A 65 -14.91 -0.15 -10.20
N GLY A 66 -15.83 0.16 -9.30
CA GLY A 66 -16.52 1.45 -9.21
C GLY A 66 -15.81 2.54 -8.38
N GLY A 67 -14.49 2.46 -8.16
CA GLY A 67 -13.76 3.48 -7.40
C GLY A 67 -12.81 2.95 -6.34
N CYS A 68 -12.56 1.65 -6.31
CA CYS A 68 -11.49 1.06 -5.53
C CYS A 68 -10.12 1.26 -6.18
N THR A 69 -9.07 1.07 -5.42
CA THR A 69 -7.70 1.00 -5.92
C THR A 69 -7.28 -0.46 -6.06
N GLY A 70 -6.53 -0.77 -7.09
CA GLY A 70 -5.87 -2.05 -7.27
C GLY A 70 -4.41 -1.85 -7.65
N GLU A 71 -3.56 -2.84 -7.36
CA GLU A 71 -2.13 -2.84 -7.64
C GLU A 71 -1.78 -4.03 -8.55
N ILE A 72 -1.23 -3.74 -9.74
CA ILE A 72 -0.71 -4.77 -10.64
C ILE A 72 0.68 -5.17 -10.14
N VAL A 73 0.82 -6.41 -9.71
CA VAL A 73 2.03 -6.91 -9.03
C VAL A 73 2.78 -7.98 -9.81
N SER A 74 2.35 -8.29 -11.03
CA SER A 74 3.07 -9.23 -11.88
C SER A 74 2.97 -8.85 -13.37
N PRO A 75 3.92 -9.32 -14.20
CA PRO A 75 3.87 -9.11 -15.64
C PRO A 75 2.70 -9.85 -16.32
N ASN A 76 2.10 -10.81 -15.64
CA ASN A 76 0.95 -11.58 -16.14
C ASN A 76 -0.40 -11.00 -15.70
N GLY A 77 -0.42 -9.80 -15.12
CA GLY A 77 -1.64 -9.10 -14.74
C GLY A 77 -2.23 -9.51 -13.38
N LEU A 78 -1.43 -10.14 -12.49
CA LEU A 78 -1.91 -10.36 -11.11
C LEU A 78 -2.15 -9.02 -10.45
N LEU A 79 -3.38 -8.82 -9.99
CA LEU A 79 -3.84 -7.59 -9.35
C LEU A 79 -4.22 -7.87 -7.91
N PHE A 80 -3.74 -7.02 -7.00
CA PHE A 80 -4.17 -7.00 -5.61
C PHE A 80 -5.16 -5.88 -5.40
N THR A 81 -6.16 -6.13 -4.56
CA THR A 81 -7.13 -5.11 -4.12
C THR A 81 -7.72 -5.53 -2.78
N ASN A 82 -8.57 -4.69 -2.20
CA ASN A 82 -9.28 -5.04 -0.98
C ASN A 82 -10.43 -6.02 -1.25
N HIS A 83 -10.67 -6.93 -0.30
CA HIS A 83 -11.74 -7.92 -0.40
C HIS A 83 -13.11 -7.29 -0.69
N HIS A 84 -13.46 -6.20 -0.01
CA HIS A 84 -14.75 -5.53 -0.22
C HIS A 84 -14.92 -4.97 -1.64
N CYS A 85 -13.84 -4.69 -2.35
CA CYS A 85 -13.89 -4.21 -3.73
C CYS A 85 -14.26 -5.32 -4.73
N GLY A 86 -13.93 -6.58 -4.41
CA GLY A 86 -14.28 -7.75 -5.21
C GLY A 86 -15.53 -8.49 -4.71
N TYR A 87 -16.12 -8.07 -3.60
CA TYR A 87 -17.16 -8.81 -2.90
C TYR A 87 -18.32 -9.23 -3.80
N ASP A 88 -18.91 -8.27 -4.52
CA ASP A 88 -20.06 -8.53 -5.40
C ASP A 88 -19.73 -9.49 -6.54
N ALA A 89 -18.51 -9.42 -7.08
CA ALA A 89 -18.05 -10.33 -8.13
C ALA A 89 -17.88 -11.76 -7.58
N ILE A 90 -17.26 -11.88 -6.39
CA ILE A 90 -17.07 -13.17 -5.70
C ILE A 90 -18.43 -13.78 -5.36
N GLN A 91 -19.38 -12.96 -4.85
CA GLN A 91 -20.72 -13.43 -4.52
C GLN A 91 -21.47 -13.95 -5.74
N LYS A 92 -21.38 -13.26 -6.88
CA LYS A 92 -22.03 -13.70 -8.13
C LYS A 92 -21.47 -15.00 -8.68
N LEU A 93 -20.21 -15.30 -8.40
CA LEU A 93 -19.56 -16.54 -8.80
C LEU A 93 -19.78 -17.69 -7.80
N SER A 94 -20.23 -17.37 -6.59
CA SER A 94 -20.50 -18.35 -5.53
C SER A 94 -21.83 -19.07 -5.78
N SER A 95 -21.90 -20.31 -5.32
CA SER A 95 -23.13 -21.12 -5.31
C SER A 95 -23.30 -21.79 -3.94
N VAL A 96 -24.38 -22.54 -3.76
CA VAL A 96 -24.61 -23.33 -2.52
C VAL A 96 -23.53 -24.40 -2.35
N GLU A 97 -23.04 -24.98 -3.44
CA GLU A 97 -21.99 -26.01 -3.45
C GLU A 97 -20.58 -25.39 -3.33
N HIS A 98 -20.41 -24.14 -3.75
CA HIS A 98 -19.12 -23.44 -3.77
C HIS A 98 -19.24 -22.03 -3.22
N ASP A 99 -19.07 -21.86 -1.92
CA ASP A 99 -19.14 -20.58 -1.23
C ASP A 99 -17.75 -19.90 -1.24
N TYR A 100 -17.41 -19.24 -2.36
CA TYR A 100 -16.13 -18.58 -2.52
C TYR A 100 -15.94 -17.37 -1.58
N LEU A 101 -17.01 -16.81 -1.05
CA LEU A 101 -16.88 -15.74 -0.04
C LEU A 101 -16.34 -16.28 1.27
N LYS A 102 -16.75 -17.49 1.64
CA LYS A 102 -16.35 -18.15 2.89
C LYS A 102 -15.05 -18.92 2.74
N ASP A 103 -14.97 -19.73 1.67
CA ASP A 103 -13.90 -20.72 1.51
C ASP A 103 -12.73 -20.16 0.67
N GLY A 104 -12.94 -19.05 -0.03
CA GLY A 104 -12.00 -18.51 -0.99
C GLY A 104 -11.95 -19.32 -2.29
N PHE A 105 -11.18 -18.83 -3.24
CA PHE A 105 -10.85 -19.53 -4.47
C PHE A 105 -9.40 -19.24 -4.86
N TRP A 106 -8.66 -20.26 -5.17
CA TRP A 106 -7.29 -20.14 -5.63
C TRP A 106 -7.15 -20.79 -6.99
N ALA A 107 -7.06 -19.97 -8.06
CA ALA A 107 -6.80 -20.46 -9.40
C ALA A 107 -5.39 -21.06 -9.49
N MET A 108 -5.28 -22.27 -10.01
CA MET A 108 -4.00 -22.96 -10.19
C MET A 108 -3.32 -22.59 -11.51
N ASN A 109 -4.08 -22.03 -12.44
CA ASN A 109 -3.61 -21.56 -13.76
C ASN A 109 -4.58 -20.52 -14.34
N ASN A 110 -4.18 -19.89 -15.46
CA ASN A 110 -4.96 -18.81 -16.09
C ASN A 110 -6.24 -19.27 -16.82
N ALA A 111 -6.52 -20.56 -16.90
CA ALA A 111 -7.74 -21.09 -17.51
C ALA A 111 -8.88 -21.30 -16.49
N GLU A 112 -8.57 -21.18 -15.22
CA GLU A 112 -9.49 -21.20 -14.09
C GLU A 112 -9.88 -19.77 -13.72
#